data_61a1aad5207d39bb3c28e306b8d1fe1a
#
_entry.id   61a1aad5207d39bb3c28e306b8d1fe1a
#
_cell.length_a   1.000
_cell.length_b   1.000
_cell.length_c   1.000
_cell.angle_alpha   90.00
_cell.angle_beta   90.00
_cell.angle_gamma   90.00
#
_symmetry.space_group_name_H-M   'P 1'
#
loop_
_entity.id
_entity.type
_entity.pdbx_description
1 polymer ?
#
loop_
_entity_poly.entity_id
_entity_poly.type
_entity_poly.pdbx_seq_one_letter_code
_entity_poly.pdbx_strand_id
1 'polypeptide(L)'
;MERDWCSQQGEALRIAVQVMPNAGRSEVAGEVEGALKIRLKALPIEGRANEALVKFIADKLGVSKSRVSVTHGLTSRLKRLEVQTDQTAEQAKAALLGM
;
A
#
# COMPACT_ATOMS: atom_id res chain seq x y z
N MET A 1 11.43 8.05 17.82
CA MET A 1 10.24 7.20 17.79
C MET A 1 9.98 6.78 16.36
N GLU A 2 9.98 5.50 16.10
CA GLU A 2 9.75 5.00 14.76
C GLU A 2 8.28 5.20 14.37
N ARG A 3 8.09 5.72 13.17
CA ARG A 3 6.75 5.79 12.59
C ARG A 3 6.47 4.48 11.89
N ASP A 4 5.38 3.87 12.26
CA ASP A 4 4.96 2.64 11.65
C ASP A 4 4.13 2.96 10.41
N TRP A 5 4.51 2.38 9.27
CA TRP A 5 3.77 2.58 8.02
C TRP A 5 2.47 1.77 7.96
N CYS A 6 2.28 0.83 8.89
CA CYS A 6 1.07 0.02 8.95
C CYS A 6 0.55 0.03 10.38
N SER A 7 -0.66 0.52 10.58
CA SER A 7 -1.27 0.58 11.89
C SER A 7 -2.73 0.14 11.83
N GLN A 8 -3.21 -0.41 12.93
CA GLN A 8 -4.59 -0.84 13.04
C GLN A 8 -5.45 0.29 13.59
N GLN A 9 -6.56 0.57 12.92
CA GLN A 9 -7.48 1.63 13.28
C GLN A 9 -8.90 1.04 13.25
N GLY A 10 -9.42 0.65 14.42
CA GLY A 10 -10.72 -0.01 14.47
C GLY A 10 -10.70 -1.32 13.72
N GLU A 11 -11.58 -1.47 12.73
CA GLU A 11 -11.69 -2.68 11.90
C GLU A 11 -10.92 -2.55 10.60
N ALA A 12 -10.06 -1.56 10.48
CA ALA A 12 -9.30 -1.32 9.26
C ALA A 12 -7.83 -1.15 9.57
N LEU A 13 -7.00 -1.40 8.55
CA LEU A 13 -5.58 -1.11 8.59
C LEU A 13 -5.33 0.18 7.81
N ARG A 14 -4.44 1.02 8.32
CA ARG A 14 -3.92 2.18 7.59
C ARG A 14 -2.51 1.89 7.17
N ILE A 15 -2.24 2.09 5.89
CA ILE A 15 -0.93 1.80 5.29
C ILE A 15 -0.44 3.05 4.58
N ALA A 16 0.74 3.52 4.97
CA ALA A 16 1.40 4.64 4.29
C ALA A 16 2.40 4.08 3.30
N VAL A 17 2.33 4.51 2.05
CA VAL A 17 3.20 4.02 0.98
C VAL A 17 3.82 5.18 0.21
N GLN A 18 5.03 4.94 -0.28
CA GLN A 18 5.67 5.81 -1.26
C GLN A 18 5.72 5.05 -2.58
N VAL A 19 5.05 5.60 -3.59
CA VAL A 19 4.86 4.93 -4.86
C VAL A 19 5.89 5.41 -5.87
N MET A 20 6.51 4.47 -6.60
CA MET A 20 7.37 4.77 -7.73
C MET A 20 6.72 4.16 -8.97
N PRO A 21 5.95 4.94 -9.74
CA PRO A 21 5.30 4.43 -10.94
C PRO A 21 6.28 4.26 -12.09
N ASN A 22 5.81 3.71 -13.17
CA ASN A 22 6.60 3.49 -14.38
C ASN A 22 7.78 2.54 -14.19
N ALA A 23 7.61 1.59 -13.29
CA ALA A 23 8.59 0.53 -13.07
C ALA A 23 8.33 -0.64 -14.00
N GLY A 24 9.34 -1.49 -14.19
CA GLY A 24 9.21 -2.67 -15.03
C GLY A 24 8.28 -3.73 -14.46
N ARG A 25 8.10 -3.73 -13.13
CA ARG A 25 7.18 -4.65 -12.45
C ARG A 25 6.75 -4.04 -11.12
N SER A 26 5.64 -4.54 -10.59
CA SER A 26 5.15 -4.12 -9.28
C SER A 26 5.81 -4.96 -8.19
N GLU A 27 6.45 -4.30 -7.24
CA GLU A 27 7.15 -4.98 -6.15
C GLU A 27 7.34 -4.06 -4.97
N VAL A 28 7.51 -4.65 -3.79
CA VAL A 28 7.90 -3.90 -2.60
C VAL A 28 9.39 -3.65 -2.67
N ALA A 29 9.79 -2.39 -2.61
CA ALA A 29 11.20 -2.01 -2.71
C ALA A 29 11.88 -1.88 -1.35
N GLY A 30 11.11 -1.85 -0.26
CA GLY A 30 11.63 -1.78 1.08
C GLY A 30 10.87 -0.80 1.95
N GLU A 31 11.38 -0.58 3.15
CA GLU A 31 10.81 0.39 4.07
C GLU A 31 11.64 1.67 4.03
N VAL A 32 10.94 2.79 4.00
CA VAL A 32 11.52 4.11 4.18
C VAL A 32 10.89 4.72 5.41
N GLU A 33 11.41 5.82 5.89
CA GLU A 33 10.92 6.44 7.12
C GLU A 33 9.42 6.77 6.99
N GLY A 34 8.62 6.08 7.78
CA GLY A 34 7.19 6.30 7.86
C GLY A 34 6.37 5.78 6.67
N ALA A 35 6.97 5.00 5.76
CA ALA A 35 6.25 4.50 4.59
C ALA A 35 6.86 3.20 4.06
N LEU A 36 6.03 2.45 3.35
CA LEU A 36 6.47 1.29 2.58
C LEU A 36 6.72 1.77 1.15
N LYS A 37 7.92 1.56 0.64
CA LYS A 37 8.27 1.96 -0.72
C LYS A 37 7.84 0.86 -1.69
N ILE A 38 7.05 1.23 -2.69
CA ILE A 38 6.49 0.30 -3.66
C ILE A 38 6.76 0.79 -5.07
N ARG A 39 7.35 -0.07 -5.89
CA ARG A 39 7.49 0.16 -7.32
C ARG A 39 6.25 -0.38 -8.00
N LEU A 40 5.67 0.40 -8.88
CA LEU A 40 4.45 -0.02 -9.59
C LEU A 40 4.67 -0.01 -11.09
N LYS A 41 4.24 -1.10 -11.73
CA LYS A 41 4.15 -1.17 -13.18
C LYS A 41 2.85 -0.50 -13.58
N ALA A 42 2.90 0.82 -13.76
CA ALA A 42 1.75 1.62 -14.12
C ALA A 42 2.21 2.84 -14.90
N LEU A 43 1.36 3.30 -15.80
CA LEU A 43 1.63 4.54 -16.51
C LEU A 43 1.58 5.70 -15.49
N PRO A 44 2.43 6.74 -15.65
CA PRO A 44 2.43 7.88 -14.73
C PRO A 44 1.26 8.82 -15.05
N ILE A 45 0.07 8.25 -15.14
CA ILE A 45 -1.18 8.97 -15.41
C ILE A 45 -2.01 8.87 -14.15
N GLU A 46 -2.60 9.98 -13.76
CA GLU A 46 -3.47 10.05 -12.59
C GLU A 46 -4.56 8.97 -12.67
N GLY A 47 -4.76 8.28 -11.57
CA GLY A 47 -5.71 7.18 -11.49
C GLY A 47 -5.11 5.82 -11.80
N ARG A 48 -4.18 5.73 -12.75
CA ARG A 48 -3.56 4.45 -13.11
C ARG A 48 -2.68 3.90 -12.01
N ALA A 49 -1.87 4.76 -11.41
CA ALA A 49 -1.01 4.36 -10.29
C ALA A 49 -1.86 3.94 -9.09
N ASN A 50 -2.97 4.64 -8.83
CA ASN A 50 -3.86 4.30 -7.72
C ASN A 50 -4.52 2.94 -7.95
N GLU A 51 -5.00 2.67 -9.17
CA GLU A 51 -5.59 1.38 -9.52
C GLU A 51 -4.57 0.24 -9.36
N ALA A 52 -3.36 0.44 -9.85
CA ALA A 52 -2.31 -0.56 -9.75
C ALA A 52 -1.92 -0.81 -8.29
N LEU A 53 -1.87 0.25 -7.49
CA LEU A 53 -1.54 0.15 -6.07
C LEU A 53 -2.62 -0.64 -5.32
N VAL A 54 -3.89 -0.33 -5.55
CA VAL A 54 -5.00 -1.05 -4.91
C VAL A 54 -4.93 -2.54 -5.25
N LYS A 55 -4.73 -2.86 -6.52
CA LYS A 55 -4.62 -4.26 -6.94
C LYS A 55 -3.43 -4.95 -6.29
N PHE A 56 -2.28 -4.29 -6.27
CA PHE A 56 -1.07 -4.85 -5.69
C PHE A 56 -1.24 -5.17 -4.20
N ILE A 57 -1.78 -4.22 -3.44
CA ILE A 57 -1.99 -4.39 -2.01
C ILE A 57 -3.04 -5.48 -1.74
N ALA A 58 -4.14 -5.47 -2.49
CA ALA A 58 -5.20 -6.47 -2.34
C ALA A 58 -4.66 -7.88 -2.59
N ASP A 59 -3.87 -8.05 -3.66
CA ASP A 59 -3.27 -9.34 -3.99
C ASP A 59 -2.30 -9.80 -2.89
N LYS A 60 -1.47 -8.90 -2.37
CA LYS A 60 -0.50 -9.23 -1.33
C LYS A 60 -1.18 -9.61 -0.01
N LEU A 61 -2.26 -8.94 0.33
CA LEU A 61 -2.98 -9.20 1.58
C LEU A 61 -4.04 -10.29 1.45
N GLY A 62 -4.33 -10.73 0.23
CA GLY A 62 -5.32 -11.75 -0.01
C GLY A 62 -6.75 -11.28 0.23
N VAL A 63 -7.01 -9.99 -0.02
CA VAL A 63 -8.35 -9.41 0.12
C VAL A 63 -8.85 -8.92 -1.24
N SER A 64 -10.14 -8.67 -1.35
CA SER A 64 -10.70 -8.12 -2.58
C SER A 64 -10.33 -6.64 -2.73
N LYS A 65 -10.26 -6.17 -3.97
CA LYS A 65 -9.93 -4.78 -4.26
C LYS A 65 -10.93 -3.80 -3.64
N SER A 66 -12.17 -4.21 -3.47
CA SER A 66 -13.19 -3.36 -2.87
C SER A 66 -12.92 -3.04 -1.40
N ARG A 67 -12.05 -3.79 -0.75
CA ARG A 67 -11.67 -3.55 0.64
C ARG A 67 -10.49 -2.61 0.80
N VAL A 68 -9.85 -2.24 -0.30
CA VAL A 68 -8.68 -1.37 -0.31
C VAL A 68 -9.06 -0.03 -0.90
N SER A 69 -8.78 1.05 -0.18
CA SER A 69 -9.10 2.41 -0.63
C SER A 69 -7.89 3.32 -0.44
N VAL A 70 -7.65 4.20 -1.40
CA VAL A 70 -6.66 5.26 -1.25
C VAL A 70 -7.39 6.44 -0.62
N THR A 71 -7.01 6.78 0.60
CA THR A 71 -7.71 7.82 1.38
C THR A 71 -7.05 9.19 1.28
N HIS A 72 -5.74 9.22 1.03
CA HIS A 72 -4.97 10.46 0.94
C HIS A 72 -3.92 10.32 -0.15
N GLY A 73 -3.52 11.45 -0.73
CA GLY A 73 -2.45 11.49 -1.70
C GLY A 73 -2.84 10.94 -3.07
N LEU A 74 -4.06 11.19 -3.53
CA LEU A 74 -4.56 10.66 -4.80
C LEU A 74 -3.67 11.05 -5.98
N THR A 75 -3.07 12.23 -5.92
CA THR A 75 -2.19 12.74 -6.98
C THR A 75 -0.73 12.82 -6.54
N SER A 76 -0.42 12.33 -5.35
CA SER A 76 0.91 12.38 -4.77
C SER A 76 1.58 11.01 -4.82
N ARG A 77 2.92 11.01 -4.78
CA ARG A 77 3.68 9.76 -4.64
C ARG A 77 3.58 9.19 -3.21
N LEU A 78 3.32 10.04 -2.23
CA LEU A 78 3.05 9.60 -0.86
C LEU A 78 1.56 9.42 -0.72
N LYS A 79 1.15 8.17 -0.49
CA LYS A 79 -0.27 7.82 -0.44
C LYS A 79 -0.58 7.13 0.87
N ARG A 80 -1.81 7.30 1.29
CA ARG A 80 -2.33 6.59 2.45
C ARG A 80 -3.48 5.70 2.01
N LEU A 81 -3.42 4.44 2.44
CA LEU A 81 -4.43 3.44 2.12
C LEU A 81 -5.16 3.02 3.37
N GLU A 82 -6.40 2.61 3.18
CA GLU A 82 -7.19 1.98 4.22
C GLU A 82 -7.66 0.63 3.69
N VAL A 83 -7.43 -0.43 4.48
CA VAL A 83 -7.80 -1.79 4.10
C VAL A 83 -8.76 -2.33 5.15
N GLN A 84 -9.95 -2.71 4.73
CA GLN A 84 -10.94 -3.32 5.62
C GLN A 84 -10.65 -4.80 5.73
N THR A 85 -10.10 -5.20 6.87
CA THR A 85 -9.68 -6.57 7.12
C THR A 85 -9.57 -6.80 8.62
N ASP A 86 -9.70 -8.05 9.04
CA ASP A 86 -9.48 -8.45 10.43
C ASP A 86 -8.03 -8.87 10.67
N GLN A 87 -7.16 -8.76 9.66
CA GLN A 87 -5.74 -9.02 9.83
C GLN A 87 -5.12 -7.99 10.77
N THR A 88 -4.12 -8.43 11.53
CA THR A 88 -3.37 -7.50 12.38
C THR A 88 -2.34 -6.75 11.52
N ALA A 89 -1.85 -5.62 12.05
CA ALA A 89 -0.79 -4.88 11.39
C ALA A 89 0.45 -5.75 11.15
N GLU A 90 0.79 -6.62 12.10
CA GLU A 90 1.93 -7.51 11.98
C GLU A 90 1.74 -8.52 10.86
N GLN A 91 0.54 -9.09 10.74
CA GLN A 91 0.22 -10.02 9.65
C GLN A 91 0.32 -9.33 8.30
N ALA A 92 -0.21 -8.13 8.20
CA ALA A 92 -0.17 -7.36 6.96
C ALA A 92 1.28 -7.00 6.58
N LYS A 93 2.08 -6.57 7.55
CA LYS A 93 3.50 -6.27 7.30
C LYS A 93 4.25 -7.50 6.79
N ALA A 94 4.03 -8.64 7.41
CA ALA A 94 4.68 -9.88 6.98
C ALA A 94 4.30 -10.23 5.54
N ALA A 95 3.02 -10.10 5.20
CA ALA A 95 2.54 -10.39 3.85
C ALA A 95 3.15 -9.43 2.82
N LEU A 96 3.21 -8.15 3.16
CA LEU A 96 3.74 -7.13 2.24
C LEU A 96 5.25 -7.21 2.07
N LEU A 97 5.97 -7.56 3.12
CA LEU A 97 7.43 -7.69 3.07
C LEU A 97 7.90 -9.07 2.60
N GLY A 98 6.99 -10.00 2.44
CA GLY A 98 7.33 -11.33 1.97
C GLY A 98 7.98 -12.23 3.01
N MET A 99 7.69 -11.95 4.27
CA MET A 99 8.23 -12.75 5.39
C MET A 99 7.31 -13.87 5.81
#